data_529ab00f966e20d2b20bb8c3b6ad1154
#
_entry.id   529ab00f966e20d2b20bb8c3b6ad1154
#
_cell.length_a   1.000
_cell.length_b   1.000
_cell.length_c   1.000
_cell.angle_alpha   90.00
_cell.angle_beta   90.00
_cell.angle_gamma   90.00
#
_symmetry.space_group_name_H-M   'P 1'
#
loop_
_entity.id
_entity.type
_entity.pdbx_description
1 polymer ?
#
loop_
_entity_poly.entity_id
_entity_poly.type
_entity_poly.pdbx_seq_one_letter_code
_entity_poly.pdbx_strand_id
1 'polypeptide(L)'
;MATRVALHPFLAGLNRTQLVLLTDCAISIRFQPGDIVLCEGDRADRFFLIETGKVVLESGKNHGEPVVVDTIGAGDLLGWSWMFPPYTWQFTARAVAPTRAICFAGSVLREYCERDHSLGYDLLKRMNAVMTRRMQNARRKMLGVHSGKVSLEPVVLESPFMDQEFDTPGDDNGQ
;
A
#
# COMPACT_ATOMS: atom_id res chain seq x y z
N MET A 1 0.15 20.70 4.20
CA MET A 1 0.53 19.30 3.89
C MET A 1 0.19 18.37 5.06
N ALA A 2 0.64 18.64 6.27
CA ALA A 2 0.47 17.77 7.45
C ALA A 2 -0.97 17.25 7.67
N THR A 3 -1.98 18.13 7.62
CA THR A 3 -3.39 17.74 7.76
C THR A 3 -3.83 16.72 6.71
N ARG A 4 -3.42 16.90 5.45
CA ARG A 4 -3.77 15.99 4.35
C ARG A 4 -3.11 14.63 4.52
N VAL A 5 -1.83 14.60 4.94
CA VAL A 5 -1.09 13.37 5.26
C VAL A 5 -1.80 12.63 6.40
N ALA A 6 -2.11 13.31 7.49
CA ALA A 6 -2.74 12.72 8.67
C ALA A 6 -4.16 12.17 8.42
N LEU A 7 -4.90 12.78 7.49
CA LEU A 7 -6.28 12.37 7.16
C LEU A 7 -6.36 11.25 6.11
N HIS A 8 -5.24 10.90 5.46
CA HIS A 8 -5.30 9.87 4.43
C HIS A 8 -5.52 8.47 5.05
N PRO A 9 -6.49 7.67 4.55
CA PRO A 9 -6.87 6.37 5.16
C PRO A 9 -5.69 5.40 5.30
N PHE A 10 -4.76 5.39 4.34
CA PHE A 10 -3.57 4.54 4.37
C PHE A 10 -2.67 4.83 5.58
N LEU A 11 -2.66 6.06 6.10
CA LEU A 11 -1.81 6.49 7.21
C LEU A 11 -2.56 6.54 8.56
N ALA A 12 -3.84 6.16 8.58
CA ALA A 12 -4.64 6.16 9.79
C ALA A 12 -3.98 5.34 10.91
N GLY A 13 -3.89 5.89 12.13
CA GLY A 13 -3.31 5.22 13.31
C GLY A 13 -1.78 5.30 13.41
N LEU A 14 -1.08 6.00 12.50
CA LEU A 14 0.31 6.38 12.73
C LEU A 14 0.39 7.44 13.84
N ASN A 15 1.46 7.39 14.64
CA ASN A 15 1.67 8.37 15.69
C ASN A 15 2.15 9.71 15.11
N ARG A 16 2.15 10.76 15.97
CA ARG A 16 2.48 12.13 15.55
C ARG A 16 3.90 12.24 14.98
N THR A 17 4.87 11.57 15.58
CA THR A 17 6.27 11.61 15.15
C THR A 17 6.42 11.00 13.75
N GLN A 18 5.80 9.84 13.52
CA GLN A 18 5.78 9.17 12.22
C GLN A 18 5.12 10.05 11.14
N LEU A 19 4.00 10.71 11.47
CA LEU A 19 3.31 11.61 10.54
C LEU A 19 4.15 12.85 10.19
N VAL A 20 4.96 13.36 11.12
CA VAL A 20 5.89 14.47 10.84
C VAL A 20 6.94 14.01 9.85
N LEU A 21 7.62 12.87 10.07
CA LEU A 21 8.62 12.32 9.15
C LEU A 21 8.05 12.12 7.74
N LEU A 22 6.83 11.58 7.64
CA LEU A 22 6.15 11.43 6.35
C LEU A 22 5.85 12.78 5.69
N THR A 23 5.43 13.78 6.48
CA THR A 23 5.11 15.10 5.94
C THR A 23 6.33 15.81 5.36
N ASP A 24 7.51 15.61 5.95
CA ASP A 24 8.77 16.23 5.51
C ASP A 24 9.22 15.72 4.13
N CYS A 25 8.85 14.50 3.75
CA CYS A 25 9.14 13.94 2.44
C CYS A 25 7.95 13.93 1.45
N ALA A 26 6.87 14.65 1.78
CA ALA A 26 5.62 14.67 1.04
C ALA A 26 5.47 15.93 0.18
N ILE A 27 5.08 15.74 -1.09
CA ILE A 27 4.70 16.84 -2.00
C ILE A 27 3.30 16.59 -2.60
N SER A 28 2.58 17.69 -2.87
CA SER A 28 1.30 17.61 -3.59
C SER A 28 1.54 17.60 -5.08
N ILE A 29 0.90 16.66 -5.77
CA ILE A 29 0.98 16.55 -7.22
C ILE A 29 -0.41 16.41 -7.83
N ARG A 30 -0.56 16.84 -9.09
CA ARG A 30 -1.80 16.74 -9.88
C ARG A 30 -1.47 16.14 -11.22
N PHE A 31 -2.39 15.30 -11.69
CA PHE A 31 -2.31 14.68 -13.01
C PHE A 31 -3.60 14.97 -13.77
N GLN A 32 -3.47 15.23 -15.07
CA GLN A 32 -4.58 15.34 -16.00
C GLN A 32 -4.92 13.97 -16.59
N PRO A 33 -6.15 13.76 -17.09
CA PRO A 33 -6.47 12.54 -17.84
C PRO A 33 -5.48 12.32 -18.99
N GLY A 34 -4.92 11.11 -19.07
CA GLY A 34 -3.89 10.74 -20.05
C GLY A 34 -2.46 10.78 -19.50
N ASP A 35 -2.18 11.51 -18.43
CA ASP A 35 -0.84 11.60 -17.87
C ASP A 35 -0.35 10.23 -17.37
N ILE A 36 0.91 9.92 -17.69
CA ILE A 36 1.61 8.75 -17.12
C ILE A 36 2.19 9.15 -15.75
N VAL A 37 1.70 8.48 -14.73
CA VAL A 37 2.13 8.68 -13.33
C VAL A 37 3.39 7.86 -13.02
N LEU A 38 3.43 6.62 -13.50
CA LEU A 38 4.52 5.66 -13.38
C LEU A 38 4.68 4.93 -14.71
N CYS A 39 5.92 4.59 -15.08
CA CYS A 39 6.21 3.83 -16.28
C CYS A 39 6.81 2.47 -15.90
N GLU A 40 6.26 1.38 -16.44
CA GLU A 40 6.75 0.02 -16.24
C GLU A 40 8.25 -0.08 -16.62
N GLY A 41 9.05 -0.71 -15.75
CA GLY A 41 10.49 -0.87 -15.92
C GLY A 41 11.33 0.30 -15.40
N ASP A 42 10.76 1.49 -15.17
CA ASP A 42 11.48 2.60 -14.59
C ASP A 42 11.76 2.37 -13.09
N ARG A 43 12.72 3.13 -12.55
CA ARG A 43 13.11 3.07 -11.14
C ARG A 43 11.97 3.48 -10.21
N ALA A 44 11.66 2.61 -9.25
CA ALA A 44 10.69 2.87 -8.20
C ALA A 44 11.34 3.65 -7.05
N ASP A 45 11.31 4.97 -7.13
CA ASP A 45 11.92 5.89 -6.16
C ASP A 45 10.90 6.69 -5.34
N ARG A 46 9.61 6.48 -5.58
CA ARG A 46 8.52 7.21 -4.94
C ARG A 46 7.26 6.37 -4.81
N PHE A 47 6.27 6.87 -4.08
CA PHE A 47 4.92 6.33 -4.09
C PHE A 47 3.89 7.45 -3.93
N PHE A 48 2.63 7.14 -4.19
CA PHE A 48 1.57 8.13 -4.17
C PHE A 48 0.40 7.64 -3.33
N LEU A 49 -0.16 8.53 -2.56
CA LEU A 49 -1.46 8.36 -1.91
C LEU A 49 -2.49 9.18 -2.69
N ILE A 50 -3.45 8.50 -3.29
CA ILE A 50 -4.46 9.14 -4.13
C ILE A 50 -5.52 9.80 -3.25
N GLU A 51 -5.66 11.12 -3.33
CA GLU A 51 -6.69 11.85 -2.59
C GLU A 51 -8.00 11.93 -3.35
N THR A 52 -7.92 12.19 -4.66
CA THR A 52 -9.09 12.27 -5.56
C THR A 52 -8.69 11.80 -6.95
N GLY A 53 -9.67 11.37 -7.74
CA GLY A 53 -9.45 10.96 -9.12
C GLY A 53 -9.34 9.45 -9.28
N LYS A 54 -8.77 9.03 -10.41
CA LYS A 54 -8.68 7.63 -10.80
C LYS A 54 -7.46 7.39 -11.67
N VAL A 55 -6.72 6.33 -11.37
CA VAL A 55 -5.54 5.86 -12.10
C VAL A 55 -5.74 4.40 -12.47
N VAL A 56 -5.42 4.01 -13.69
CA VAL A 56 -5.40 2.60 -14.13
C VAL A 56 -3.97 2.08 -14.14
N LEU A 57 -3.80 0.83 -13.76
CA LEU A 57 -2.55 0.07 -13.91
C LEU A 57 -2.65 -0.72 -15.20
N GLU A 58 -1.67 -0.55 -16.06
CA GLU A 58 -1.57 -1.18 -17.37
C GLU A 58 -0.29 -2.02 -17.44
N SER A 59 -0.37 -3.19 -18.06
CA SER A 59 0.79 -4.04 -18.38
C SER A 59 0.72 -4.47 -19.84
N GLY A 60 1.88 -4.74 -20.46
CA GLY A 60 1.93 -5.28 -21.82
C GLY A 60 2.62 -4.41 -22.85
N LYS A 61 3.52 -3.50 -22.47
CA LYS A 61 4.27 -2.63 -23.38
C LYS A 61 4.91 -3.34 -24.59
N ASN A 62 5.22 -4.64 -24.47
CA ASN A 62 5.99 -5.37 -25.48
C ASN A 62 5.17 -6.28 -26.38
N HIS A 63 3.85 -6.43 -26.19
CA HIS A 63 3.05 -7.48 -26.83
C HIS A 63 1.66 -7.05 -27.32
N GLY A 64 1.44 -5.77 -27.66
CA GLY A 64 0.18 -5.29 -28.20
C GLY A 64 -0.46 -4.16 -27.36
N GLU A 65 -1.78 -4.04 -27.39
CA GLU A 65 -2.48 -3.03 -26.63
C GLU A 65 -2.33 -3.26 -25.10
N PRO A 66 -2.14 -2.20 -24.30
CA PRO A 66 -2.00 -2.31 -22.85
C PRO A 66 -3.25 -2.94 -22.22
N VAL A 67 -3.05 -3.94 -21.37
CA VAL A 67 -4.14 -4.57 -20.62
C VAL A 67 -4.29 -3.88 -19.28
N VAL A 68 -5.49 -3.41 -18.96
CA VAL A 68 -5.80 -2.85 -17.64
C VAL A 68 -5.86 -3.97 -16.61
N VAL A 69 -4.90 -3.95 -15.67
CA VAL A 69 -4.76 -4.95 -14.60
C VAL A 69 -5.59 -4.54 -13.38
N ASP A 70 -5.53 -3.26 -13.00
CA ASP A 70 -6.21 -2.76 -11.81
C ASP A 70 -6.58 -1.27 -11.97
N THR A 71 -7.43 -0.79 -11.07
CA THR A 71 -7.85 0.61 -11.00
C THR A 71 -7.69 1.12 -9.56
N ILE A 72 -6.97 2.23 -9.43
CA ILE A 72 -6.62 2.87 -8.17
C ILE A 72 -7.46 4.14 -8.03
N GLY A 73 -8.13 4.28 -6.89
CA GLY A 73 -9.01 5.42 -6.60
C GLY A 73 -8.60 6.21 -5.37
N ALA A 74 -9.47 7.15 -4.98
CA ALA A 74 -9.28 7.94 -3.77
C ALA A 74 -9.14 7.04 -2.52
N GLY A 75 -8.19 7.38 -1.66
CA GLY A 75 -7.85 6.61 -0.45
C GLY A 75 -6.87 5.46 -0.67
N ASP A 76 -6.52 5.15 -1.93
CA ASP A 76 -5.61 4.06 -2.27
C ASP A 76 -4.14 4.50 -2.36
N LEU A 77 -3.27 3.50 -2.22
CA LEU A 77 -1.83 3.61 -2.46
C LEU A 77 -1.49 3.21 -3.90
N LEU A 78 -0.66 4.00 -4.56
CA LEU A 78 -0.06 3.69 -5.85
C LEU A 78 1.47 3.61 -5.72
N GLY A 79 2.07 2.55 -6.28
CA GLY A 79 3.51 2.41 -6.35
C GLY A 79 4.14 1.82 -5.08
N TRP A 80 3.95 0.56 -4.78
CA TRP A 80 4.56 -0.12 -3.62
C TRP A 80 5.99 -0.65 -3.87
N SER A 81 6.43 -0.75 -5.14
CA SER A 81 7.74 -1.31 -5.53
C SER A 81 8.95 -0.51 -5.00
N TRP A 82 8.76 0.71 -4.51
CA TRP A 82 9.83 1.51 -3.90
C TRP A 82 10.44 0.86 -2.66
N MET A 83 9.69 -0.02 -1.99
CA MET A 83 10.11 -0.64 -0.72
C MET A 83 10.89 -1.95 -0.90
N PHE A 84 10.75 -2.61 -2.05
CA PHE A 84 11.31 -3.94 -2.28
C PHE A 84 12.22 -3.97 -3.51
N PRO A 85 13.38 -4.69 -3.45
CA PRO A 85 14.18 -4.93 -4.63
C PRO A 85 13.36 -5.70 -5.69
N PRO A 86 13.59 -5.49 -6.97
CA PRO A 86 14.68 -4.70 -7.61
C PRO A 86 14.40 -3.19 -7.70
N TYR A 87 13.43 -2.64 -7.01
CA TYR A 87 13.04 -1.22 -7.02
C TYR A 87 12.71 -0.69 -8.42
N THR A 88 11.92 -1.45 -9.16
CA THR A 88 11.41 -1.09 -10.49
C THR A 88 9.89 -1.18 -10.52
N TRP A 89 9.26 -0.30 -11.31
CA TRP A 89 7.81 -0.35 -11.49
C TRP A 89 7.40 -1.59 -12.28
N GLN A 90 6.43 -2.32 -11.76
CA GLN A 90 5.90 -3.54 -12.39
C GLN A 90 4.76 -3.26 -13.39
N PHE A 91 4.25 -2.04 -13.41
CA PHE A 91 3.13 -1.62 -14.24
C PHE A 91 3.31 -0.16 -14.65
N THR A 92 2.76 0.21 -15.80
CA THR A 92 2.50 1.60 -16.14
C THR A 92 1.22 2.05 -15.43
N ALA A 93 1.25 3.23 -14.82
CA ALA A 93 0.09 3.83 -14.18
C ALA A 93 -0.30 5.09 -14.95
N ARG A 94 -1.57 5.16 -15.39
CA ARG A 94 -2.11 6.28 -16.18
C ARG A 94 -3.30 6.90 -15.46
N ALA A 95 -3.32 8.22 -15.33
CA ALA A 95 -4.49 8.94 -14.85
C ALA A 95 -5.60 8.91 -15.91
N VAL A 96 -6.80 8.49 -15.52
CA VAL A 96 -7.98 8.46 -16.40
C VAL A 96 -9.05 9.49 -16.00
N ALA A 97 -8.81 10.21 -14.93
CA ALA A 97 -9.59 11.35 -14.46
C ALA A 97 -8.64 12.39 -13.86
N PRO A 98 -9.06 13.67 -13.69
CA PRO A 98 -8.27 14.66 -12.95
C PRO A 98 -7.94 14.09 -11.57
N THR A 99 -6.64 13.88 -11.29
CA THR A 99 -6.18 13.16 -10.11
C THR A 99 -5.29 14.06 -9.26
N ARG A 100 -5.55 14.05 -7.94
CA ARG A 100 -4.70 14.71 -6.96
C ARG A 100 -4.13 13.66 -6.01
N ALA A 101 -2.83 13.72 -5.78
CA ALA A 101 -2.11 12.78 -4.95
C ALA A 101 -1.09 13.47 -4.04
N ILE A 102 -0.72 12.80 -2.96
CA ILE A 102 0.45 13.10 -2.16
C ILE A 102 1.55 12.14 -2.63
N CYS A 103 2.66 12.70 -3.12
CA CYS A 103 3.84 11.95 -3.54
C CYS A 103 4.86 11.95 -2.40
N PHE A 104 5.46 10.80 -2.14
CA PHE A 104 6.50 10.61 -1.14
C PHE A 104 7.79 10.13 -1.80
N ALA A 105 8.92 10.68 -1.37
CA ALA A 105 10.24 10.23 -1.79
C ALA A 105 10.58 8.88 -1.16
N GLY A 106 10.52 7.80 -1.94
CA GLY A 106 10.69 6.43 -1.44
C GLY A 106 12.09 6.15 -0.89
N SER A 107 13.15 6.73 -1.47
CA SER A 107 14.53 6.59 -0.95
C SER A 107 14.68 7.17 0.45
N VAL A 108 14.16 8.38 0.66
CA VAL A 108 14.20 9.05 1.98
C VAL A 108 13.39 8.27 3.00
N LEU A 109 12.24 7.77 2.59
CA LEU A 109 11.38 7.01 3.50
C LEU A 109 11.97 5.65 3.87
N ARG A 110 12.73 4.99 2.97
CA ARG A 110 13.51 3.79 3.33
C ARG A 110 14.52 4.09 4.43
N GLU A 111 15.26 5.20 4.32
CA GLU A 111 16.22 5.59 5.37
C GLU A 111 15.52 5.82 6.72
N TYR A 112 14.32 6.41 6.72
CA TYR A 112 13.54 6.57 7.95
C TYR A 112 13.10 5.21 8.52
N CYS A 113 12.68 4.27 7.67
CA CYS A 113 12.31 2.92 8.10
C CYS A 113 13.49 2.13 8.68
N GLU A 114 14.70 2.32 8.14
CA GLU A 114 15.91 1.69 8.68
C GLU A 114 16.35 2.27 10.03
N ARG A 115 16.04 3.54 10.30
CA ARG A 115 16.31 4.21 11.58
C ARG A 115 15.22 3.99 12.61
N ASP A 116 13.96 3.92 12.17
CA ASP A 116 12.78 3.66 12.99
C ASP A 116 12.06 2.41 12.46
N HIS A 117 12.43 1.26 13.00
CA HIS A 117 11.85 -0.02 12.63
C HIS A 117 10.34 -0.09 12.93
N SER A 118 9.84 0.69 13.89
CA SER A 118 8.40 0.79 14.18
C SER A 118 7.65 1.43 13.01
N LEU A 119 8.19 2.51 12.44
CA LEU A 119 7.65 3.13 11.22
C LEU A 119 7.70 2.14 10.05
N GLY A 120 8.85 1.47 9.87
CA GLY A 120 9.04 0.47 8.81
C GLY A 120 8.02 -0.67 8.91
N TYR A 121 7.84 -1.22 10.10
CA TYR A 121 6.85 -2.27 10.36
C TYR A 121 5.41 -1.83 10.10
N ASP A 122 5.03 -0.63 10.55
CA ASP A 122 3.70 -0.07 10.34
C ASP A 122 3.40 0.15 8.86
N LEU A 123 4.35 0.67 8.10
CA LEU A 123 4.21 0.85 6.66
C LEU A 123 4.13 -0.50 5.92
N LEU A 124 5.00 -1.46 6.27
CA LEU A 124 5.00 -2.80 5.70
C LEU A 124 3.66 -3.51 5.92
N LYS A 125 3.12 -3.46 7.14
CA LYS A 125 1.83 -4.04 7.49
C LYS A 125 0.69 -3.45 6.65
N ARG A 126 0.67 -2.13 6.45
CA ARG A 126 -0.32 -1.42 5.63
C ARG A 126 -0.20 -1.78 4.15
N MET A 127 1.04 -1.85 3.63
CA MET A 127 1.30 -2.26 2.25
C MET A 127 0.85 -3.69 2.01
N ASN A 128 1.17 -4.62 2.94
CA ASN A 128 0.72 -6.00 2.85
C ASN A 128 -0.81 -6.10 2.78
N ALA A 129 -1.54 -5.34 3.57
CA ALA A 129 -3.01 -5.30 3.52
C ALA A 129 -3.53 -4.84 2.13
N VAL A 130 -2.91 -3.81 1.53
CA VAL A 130 -3.25 -3.35 0.17
C VAL A 130 -2.95 -4.42 -0.87
N MET A 131 -1.77 -5.05 -0.81
CA MET A 131 -1.34 -6.09 -1.75
C MET A 131 -2.25 -7.32 -1.66
N THR A 132 -2.58 -7.77 -0.46
CA THR A 132 -3.49 -8.90 -0.22
C THR A 132 -4.87 -8.61 -0.80
N ARG A 133 -5.42 -7.43 -0.57
CA ARG A 133 -6.71 -7.00 -1.14
C ARG A 133 -6.68 -7.02 -2.67
N ARG A 134 -5.62 -6.48 -3.29
CA ARG A 134 -5.45 -6.47 -4.76
C ARG A 134 -5.32 -7.87 -5.33
N MET A 135 -4.54 -8.73 -4.70
CA MET A 135 -4.42 -10.14 -5.09
C MET A 135 -5.77 -10.87 -5.04
N GLN A 136 -6.55 -10.67 -3.98
CA GLN A 136 -7.89 -11.24 -3.85
C GLN A 136 -8.85 -10.71 -4.92
N ASN A 137 -8.75 -9.42 -5.27
CA ASN A 137 -9.54 -8.82 -6.34
C ASN A 137 -9.16 -9.40 -7.71
N ALA A 138 -7.87 -9.54 -8.00
CA ALA A 138 -7.38 -10.16 -9.22
C ALA A 138 -7.87 -11.62 -9.34
N ARG A 139 -7.75 -12.39 -8.26
CA ARG A 139 -8.27 -13.77 -8.21
C ARG A 139 -9.77 -13.85 -8.51
N ARG A 140 -10.57 -12.95 -7.91
CA ARG A 140 -12.01 -12.89 -8.18
C ARG A 140 -12.32 -12.59 -9.64
N LYS A 141 -11.60 -11.66 -10.26
CA LYS A 141 -11.74 -11.34 -11.69
C LYS A 141 -11.41 -12.56 -12.57
N MET A 142 -10.32 -13.28 -12.27
CA MET A 142 -9.90 -14.47 -13.02
C MET A 142 -10.91 -15.62 -12.92
N LEU A 143 -11.55 -15.79 -11.77
CA LEU A 143 -12.54 -16.85 -11.56
C LEU A 143 -13.93 -16.50 -12.14
N GLY A 144 -14.09 -15.39 -12.86
CA GLY A 144 -15.37 -14.98 -13.46
C GLY A 144 -16.46 -14.61 -12.44
N VAL A 145 -16.10 -14.46 -11.18
CA VAL A 145 -17.03 -14.05 -10.12
C VAL A 145 -17.30 -12.55 -10.25
N HIS A 146 -18.08 -12.18 -11.26
CA HIS A 146 -18.70 -10.88 -11.33
C HIS A 146 -19.78 -10.80 -10.24
N SER A 147 -19.66 -9.83 -9.38
CA SER A 147 -20.58 -9.31 -8.34
C SER A 147 -22.02 -9.85 -8.39
N GLY A 148 -22.23 -11.01 -7.83
CA GLY A 148 -23.54 -11.58 -7.64
C GLY A 148 -23.49 -12.54 -6.45
N LYS A 149 -23.65 -12.02 -5.23
CA LYS A 149 -23.99 -12.77 -4.01
C LYS A 149 -23.21 -14.08 -3.76
N VAL A 150 -21.92 -13.96 -3.48
CA VAL A 150 -21.27 -14.87 -2.54
C VAL A 150 -20.74 -14.02 -1.40
N SER A 151 -21.44 -14.01 -0.29
CA SER A 151 -20.91 -13.56 0.99
C SER A 151 -19.78 -14.54 1.35
N LEU A 152 -18.56 -14.17 1.05
CA LEU A 152 -17.42 -14.77 1.72
C LEU A 152 -17.38 -14.08 3.08
N GLU A 153 -17.77 -14.79 4.11
CA GLU A 153 -17.52 -14.40 5.48
C GLU A 153 -16.04 -14.06 5.61
N PRO A 154 -15.68 -12.98 6.34
CA PRO A 154 -14.27 -12.69 6.58
C PRO A 154 -13.67 -13.91 7.26
N VAL A 155 -12.63 -14.49 6.66
CA VAL A 155 -11.79 -15.47 7.36
C VAL A 155 -11.17 -14.70 8.53
N VAL A 156 -11.75 -14.86 9.70
CA VAL A 156 -11.12 -14.47 10.96
C VAL A 156 -9.92 -15.40 11.07
N LEU A 157 -8.72 -14.88 10.82
CA LEU A 157 -7.49 -15.57 11.16
C LEU A 157 -7.44 -15.57 12.69
N GLU A 158 -8.03 -16.60 13.29
CA GLU A 158 -7.74 -16.92 14.69
C GLU A 158 -6.23 -17.16 14.76
N SER A 159 -5.57 -16.34 15.56
CA SER A 159 -4.15 -16.49 15.80
C SER A 159 -3.94 -17.80 16.57
N PRO A 160 -3.23 -18.79 16.02
CA PRO A 160 -2.99 -20.05 16.74
C PRO A 160 -2.03 -19.91 17.94
N PHE A 161 -1.68 -18.68 18.32
CA PHE A 161 -0.69 -18.39 19.37
C PHE A 161 -1.26 -17.71 20.61
N MET A 162 -2.60 -17.62 20.78
CA MET A 162 -3.19 -16.92 21.92
C MET A 162 -3.61 -17.82 23.10
N ASP A 163 -3.44 -19.14 23.01
CA ASP A 163 -3.84 -20.09 24.07
C ASP A 163 -2.68 -20.94 24.63
N GLN A 164 -1.46 -20.40 24.68
CA GLN A 164 -0.44 -20.99 25.55
C GLN A 164 -0.37 -20.15 26.83
N GLU A 165 -1.16 -20.55 27.82
CA GLU A 165 -0.90 -20.22 29.21
C GLU A 165 0.53 -20.69 29.54
N PHE A 166 1.40 -19.74 29.81
CA PHE A 166 2.69 -20.05 30.42
C PHE A 166 2.44 -20.52 31.84
N ASP A 167 2.48 -21.84 32.07
CA ASP A 167 2.61 -22.41 33.39
C ASP A 167 3.87 -21.84 34.03
N THR A 168 3.69 -20.96 35.00
CA THR A 168 4.77 -20.53 35.88
C THR A 168 5.12 -21.71 36.79
N PRO A 169 6.39 -22.15 36.86
CA PRO A 169 6.81 -23.16 37.84
C PRO A 169 6.60 -22.59 39.24
N GLY A 170 5.78 -23.28 40.02
CA GLY A 170 5.54 -22.93 41.40
C GLY A 170 6.84 -22.96 42.20
N ASP A 171 7.08 -21.90 42.96
CA ASP A 171 8.07 -21.85 44.03
C ASP A 171 7.70 -22.87 45.11
N ASP A 172 8.37 -24.00 45.09
CA ASP A 172 8.35 -24.94 46.23
C ASP A 172 9.46 -24.55 47.21
N ASN A 173 9.13 -23.58 48.07
CA ASN A 173 9.86 -23.31 49.30
C ASN A 173 9.09 -23.93 50.47
N GLY A 174 9.48 -25.12 50.87
CA GLY A 174 8.89 -25.80 52.02
C GLY A 174 9.87 -26.69 52.77
N GLN A 175 10.53 -26.12 53.80
CA GLN A 175 11.12 -26.80 54.98
C GLN A 175 12.31 -27.71 54.74
#